data_1be3dc319f4abe841e3f6a60e0eacb42
#
_entry.id   1be3dc319f4abe841e3f6a60e0eacb42
#
_cell.length_a   1.000
_cell.length_b   1.000
_cell.length_c   1.000
_cell.angle_alpha   90.00
_cell.angle_beta   90.00
_cell.angle_gamma   90.00
#
_symmetry.space_group_name_H-M   'P 1'
#
loop_
_entity.id
_entity.type
_entity.pdbx_description
1 polymer ?
#
loop_
_entity_poly.entity_id
_entity_poly.type
_entity_poly.pdbx_seq_one_letter_code
_entity_poly.pdbx_strand_id
1 'polypeptide(L)'
;MESVIFQANVLGMLAYIVPAMLLFFKMIKSVEDKLVERKLYLACGIGVVFGTIVDIIMILGGIDLHSNDTGYAAMILVSPFIMLIFMFIGINLNTFKSEPAAPFYSAGFGLFFGGSMEFWKLLMTEERFPDIGAGDLLLIAGFGLGTVLFFGGAGMWIAYGIVHGNGVRVAGRLAFLYLFLAFLNASALENIHYDVHRSVLVSLTALAGYFAIGAASFHQASLRLPSISEITRDDGESKVS
;
A
#
# COMPACT_ATOMS: atom_id res chain seq x y z
N MET A 1 -20.19 -4.40 -21.63
CA MET A 1 -18.77 -4.04 -21.43
C MET A 1 -18.61 -2.69 -20.73
N GLU A 2 -19.18 -1.58 -21.24
CA GLU A 2 -19.07 -0.25 -20.61
C GLU A 2 -19.60 -0.17 -19.17
N SER A 3 -20.72 -0.82 -18.84
CA SER A 3 -21.29 -0.82 -17.49
C SER A 3 -20.42 -1.54 -16.46
N VAL A 4 -19.70 -2.57 -16.88
CA VAL A 4 -18.84 -3.40 -16.02
C VAL A 4 -17.57 -2.64 -15.67
N ILE A 5 -16.88 -2.07 -16.68
CA ILE A 5 -15.71 -1.21 -16.47
C ILE A 5 -16.04 -0.01 -15.56
N PHE A 6 -17.25 0.54 -15.72
CA PHE A 6 -17.70 1.63 -14.85
C PHE A 6 -17.84 1.17 -13.39
N GLN A 7 -18.36 -0.04 -13.15
CA GLN A 7 -18.51 -0.58 -11.80
C GLN A 7 -17.16 -0.81 -11.10
N ALA A 8 -16.16 -1.39 -11.79
CA ALA A 8 -14.83 -1.58 -11.23
C ALA A 8 -14.13 -0.26 -10.92
N ASN A 9 -14.24 0.73 -11.80
CA ASN A 9 -13.68 2.05 -11.55
C ASN A 9 -14.28 2.68 -10.29
N VAL A 10 -15.62 2.63 -10.14
CA VAL A 10 -16.30 3.18 -8.97
C VAL A 10 -15.92 2.40 -7.70
N LEU A 11 -15.93 1.07 -7.77
CA LEU A 11 -15.56 0.22 -6.64
C LEU A 11 -14.10 0.45 -6.23
N GLY A 12 -13.15 0.50 -7.17
CA GLY A 12 -11.74 0.74 -6.88
C GLY A 12 -11.49 2.11 -6.25
N MET A 13 -12.15 3.15 -6.76
CA MET A 13 -12.10 4.48 -6.14
C MET A 13 -12.62 4.46 -4.71
N LEU A 14 -13.80 3.88 -4.49
CA LEU A 14 -14.43 3.83 -3.17
C LEU A 14 -13.69 2.91 -2.19
N ALA A 15 -13.12 1.80 -2.67
CA ALA A 15 -12.44 0.84 -1.82
C ALA A 15 -11.01 1.26 -1.45
N TYR A 16 -10.30 1.98 -2.32
CA TYR A 16 -8.87 2.22 -2.14
C TYR A 16 -8.51 3.69 -2.05
N ILE A 17 -8.93 4.51 -3.01
CA ILE A 17 -8.49 5.91 -3.08
C ILE A 17 -9.19 6.76 -2.01
N VAL A 18 -10.51 6.63 -1.88
CA VAL A 18 -11.27 7.40 -0.87
C VAL A 18 -10.83 7.05 0.56
N PRO A 19 -10.71 5.78 0.97
CA PRO A 19 -10.18 5.44 2.30
C PRO A 19 -8.75 5.93 2.52
N ALA A 20 -7.86 5.81 1.51
CA ALA A 20 -6.50 6.35 1.60
C ALA A 20 -6.50 7.86 1.87
N MET A 21 -7.33 8.62 1.15
CA MET A 21 -7.50 10.07 1.38
C MET A 21 -8.03 10.38 2.78
N LEU A 22 -9.09 9.70 3.21
CA LEU A 22 -9.72 9.94 4.51
C LEU A 22 -8.75 9.63 5.66
N LEU A 23 -8.02 8.52 5.58
CA LEU A 23 -7.01 8.15 6.56
C LEU A 23 -5.88 9.17 6.60
N PHE A 24 -5.41 9.60 5.43
CA PHE A 24 -4.35 10.57 5.31
C PHE A 24 -4.75 11.92 5.90
N PHE A 25 -5.90 12.48 5.51
CA PHE A 25 -6.40 13.74 6.06
C PHE A 25 -6.63 13.66 7.56
N LYS A 26 -7.19 12.56 8.06
CA LYS A 26 -7.36 12.35 9.50
C LYS A 26 -6.03 12.37 10.24
N MET A 27 -5.00 11.78 9.67
CA MET A 27 -3.67 11.67 10.28
C MET A 27 -2.95 13.03 10.31
N ILE A 28 -3.02 13.82 9.24
CA ILE A 28 -2.32 15.12 9.15
C ILE A 28 -3.07 16.26 9.85
N LYS A 29 -4.36 16.13 10.12
CA LYS A 29 -5.22 17.18 10.66
C LYS A 29 -4.65 17.93 11.87
N SER A 30 -3.92 17.24 12.76
CA SER A 30 -3.35 17.82 13.96
C SER A 30 -2.02 18.56 13.72
N VAL A 31 -1.39 18.36 12.57
CA VAL A 31 -0.05 18.89 12.25
C VAL A 31 -0.03 19.65 10.89
N GLU A 32 -1.19 19.85 10.29
CA GLU A 32 -1.34 20.43 8.94
C GLU A 32 -0.59 21.76 8.79
N ASP A 33 -0.72 22.65 9.78
CA ASP A 33 -0.05 23.97 9.79
C ASP A 33 1.47 23.90 9.81
N LYS A 34 2.05 22.73 10.09
CA LYS A 34 3.49 22.49 10.18
C LYS A 34 4.05 21.71 9.00
N LEU A 35 3.17 21.20 8.14
CA LEU A 35 3.56 20.45 6.96
C LEU A 35 3.67 21.38 5.75
N VAL A 36 4.62 21.09 4.88
CA VAL A 36 4.74 21.78 3.60
C VAL A 36 3.77 21.15 2.61
N GLU A 37 2.65 21.81 2.34
CA GLU A 37 1.58 21.31 1.45
C GLU A 37 2.11 20.78 0.12
N ARG A 38 3.03 21.52 -0.52
CA ARG A 38 3.64 21.08 -1.79
C ARG A 38 4.32 19.71 -1.67
N LYS A 39 5.01 19.44 -0.57
CA LYS A 39 5.67 18.14 -0.34
C LYS A 39 4.65 17.03 -0.08
N LEU A 40 3.57 17.39 0.59
CA LEU A 40 2.46 16.48 0.88
C LEU A 40 1.81 15.98 -0.41
N TYR A 41 1.37 16.91 -1.27
CA TYR A 41 0.79 16.54 -2.57
C TYR A 41 1.78 15.82 -3.49
N LEU A 42 3.05 16.26 -3.45
CA LEU A 42 4.10 15.59 -4.21
C LEU A 42 4.30 14.14 -3.76
N ALA A 43 4.30 13.87 -2.45
CA ALA A 43 4.44 12.52 -1.91
C ALA A 43 3.28 11.62 -2.35
N CYS A 44 2.04 12.11 -2.24
CA CYS A 44 0.86 11.38 -2.72
C CYS A 44 0.95 11.11 -4.24
N GLY A 45 1.28 12.12 -5.04
CA GLY A 45 1.39 11.99 -6.50
C GLY A 45 2.50 11.02 -6.92
N ILE A 46 3.67 11.08 -6.29
CA ILE A 46 4.76 10.13 -6.54
C ILE A 46 4.32 8.72 -6.10
N GLY A 47 3.59 8.58 -5.00
CA GLY A 47 3.01 7.31 -4.57
C GLY A 47 2.14 6.67 -5.65
N VAL A 48 1.21 7.43 -6.23
CA VAL A 48 0.37 6.97 -7.35
C VAL A 48 1.22 6.53 -8.54
N VAL A 49 2.18 7.35 -8.96
CA VAL A 49 3.04 7.04 -10.13
C VAL A 49 3.86 5.77 -9.88
N PHE A 50 4.48 5.65 -8.71
CA PHE A 50 5.30 4.48 -8.38
C PHE A 50 4.47 3.21 -8.25
N GLY A 51 3.28 3.27 -7.63
CA GLY A 51 2.38 2.14 -7.54
C GLY A 51 1.93 1.64 -8.92
N THR A 52 1.56 2.57 -9.81
CA THR A 52 1.20 2.26 -11.19
C THR A 52 2.39 1.65 -11.96
N ILE A 53 3.60 2.20 -11.83
CA ILE A 53 4.81 1.67 -12.49
C ILE A 53 5.10 0.25 -12.02
N VAL A 54 5.03 -0.01 -10.71
CA VAL A 54 5.26 -1.34 -10.16
C VAL A 54 4.27 -2.35 -10.73
N ASP A 55 3.00 -1.98 -10.81
CA ASP A 55 1.98 -2.87 -11.36
C ASP A 55 2.23 -3.18 -12.83
N ILE A 56 2.57 -2.16 -13.63
CA ILE A 56 2.95 -2.35 -15.04
C ILE A 56 4.18 -3.27 -15.17
N ILE A 57 5.21 -3.09 -14.35
CA ILE A 57 6.41 -3.93 -14.37
C ILE A 57 6.05 -5.38 -14.05
N MET A 58 5.16 -5.60 -13.09
CA MET A 58 4.73 -6.94 -12.71
C MET A 58 3.93 -7.62 -13.84
N ILE A 59 3.00 -6.90 -14.46
CA ILE A 59 2.22 -7.40 -15.60
C ILE A 59 3.14 -7.75 -16.78
N LEU A 60 4.05 -6.85 -17.17
CA LEU A 60 4.99 -7.07 -18.26
C LEU A 60 6.00 -8.18 -17.95
N GLY A 61 6.35 -8.37 -16.69
CA GLY A 61 7.23 -9.45 -16.22
C GLY A 61 6.55 -10.82 -16.14
N GLY A 62 5.26 -10.90 -16.43
CA GLY A 62 4.48 -12.13 -16.23
C GLY A 62 4.39 -12.55 -14.77
N ILE A 63 4.55 -11.60 -13.86
CA ILE A 63 4.44 -11.80 -12.41
C ILE A 63 3.01 -11.40 -12.02
N ASP A 64 2.04 -12.18 -12.49
CA ASP A 64 0.65 -11.92 -12.19
C ASP A 64 -0.11 -13.24 -11.88
N LEU A 65 -1.29 -13.09 -11.28
CA LEU A 65 -2.17 -14.20 -10.91
C LEU A 65 -2.62 -15.09 -12.09
N HIS A 66 -2.42 -14.63 -13.32
CA HIS A 66 -3.06 -15.17 -14.50
C HIS A 66 -2.08 -15.74 -15.51
N SER A 67 -0.75 -15.67 -15.21
CA SER A 67 0.24 -16.09 -16.19
C SER A 67 0.35 -17.61 -16.30
N ASN A 68 0.75 -18.27 -15.27
CA ASN A 68 0.91 -19.73 -15.12
C ASN A 68 1.38 -20.00 -13.69
N ASP A 69 1.53 -21.27 -13.31
CA ASP A 69 1.96 -21.64 -11.97
C ASP A 69 3.29 -21.00 -11.57
N THR A 70 4.21 -20.82 -12.52
CA THR A 70 5.50 -20.15 -12.27
C THR A 70 5.32 -18.65 -12.03
N GLY A 71 4.49 -17.98 -12.81
CA GLY A 71 4.18 -16.56 -12.63
C GLY A 71 3.44 -16.29 -11.31
N TYR A 72 2.53 -17.18 -10.95
CA TYR A 72 1.83 -17.13 -9.67
C TYR A 72 2.80 -17.29 -8.48
N ALA A 73 3.70 -18.28 -8.52
CA ALA A 73 4.73 -18.45 -7.50
C ALA A 73 5.68 -17.24 -7.44
N ALA A 74 6.06 -16.68 -8.60
CA ALA A 74 6.89 -15.49 -8.68
C ALA A 74 6.16 -14.27 -8.09
N MET A 75 4.86 -14.13 -8.31
CA MET A 75 4.05 -13.07 -7.70
C MET A 75 4.12 -13.13 -6.16
N ILE A 76 3.96 -14.30 -5.58
CA ILE A 76 4.01 -14.46 -4.12
C ILE A 76 5.42 -14.18 -3.59
N LEU A 77 6.45 -14.71 -4.23
CA LEU A 77 7.82 -14.69 -3.71
C LEU A 77 8.60 -13.41 -4.05
N VAL A 78 8.36 -12.83 -5.22
CA VAL A 78 9.19 -11.73 -5.75
C VAL A 78 8.51 -10.37 -5.59
N SER A 79 7.18 -10.30 -5.76
CA SER A 79 6.46 -9.02 -5.71
C SER A 79 6.66 -8.25 -4.40
N PRO A 80 6.69 -8.87 -3.20
CA PRO A 80 6.93 -8.16 -1.96
C PRO A 80 8.24 -7.37 -1.95
N PHE A 81 9.28 -7.94 -2.51
CA PHE A 81 10.59 -7.28 -2.57
C PHE A 81 10.60 -6.15 -3.59
N ILE A 82 10.03 -6.36 -4.78
CA ILE A 82 9.92 -5.30 -5.81
C ILE A 82 9.17 -4.10 -5.22
N MET A 83 8.00 -4.32 -4.65
CA MET A 83 7.16 -3.27 -4.08
C MET A 83 7.88 -2.49 -2.99
N LEU A 84 8.51 -3.18 -2.04
CA LEU A 84 9.21 -2.52 -0.93
C LEU A 84 10.50 -1.82 -1.40
N ILE A 85 11.19 -2.31 -2.44
CA ILE A 85 12.33 -1.62 -3.05
C ILE A 85 11.87 -0.30 -3.67
N PHE A 86 10.83 -0.32 -4.50
CA PHE A 86 10.29 0.90 -5.11
C PHE A 86 9.80 1.89 -4.06
N MET A 87 9.13 1.38 -3.04
CA MET A 87 8.69 2.19 -1.92
C MET A 87 9.87 2.82 -1.17
N PHE A 88 10.93 2.05 -0.88
CA PHE A 88 12.13 2.54 -0.25
C PHE A 88 12.82 3.62 -1.09
N ILE A 89 12.92 3.42 -2.40
CA ILE A 89 13.48 4.42 -3.33
C ILE A 89 12.67 5.72 -3.28
N GLY A 90 11.34 5.64 -3.39
CA GLY A 90 10.46 6.79 -3.38
C GLY A 90 10.54 7.61 -2.08
N ILE A 91 10.58 6.93 -0.94
CA ILE A 91 10.68 7.57 0.38
C ILE A 91 12.08 8.15 0.63
N ASN A 92 13.13 7.51 0.10
CA ASN A 92 14.51 7.96 0.27
C ASN A 92 14.91 9.12 -0.66
N LEU A 93 13.98 9.67 -1.43
CA LEU A 93 14.23 10.88 -2.21
C LEU A 93 14.65 12.04 -1.28
N ASN A 94 15.63 12.83 -1.73
CA ASN A 94 16.17 13.95 -0.96
C ASN A 94 15.10 14.95 -0.52
N THR A 95 13.98 15.01 -1.26
CA THR A 95 12.86 15.90 -0.96
C THR A 95 12.17 15.57 0.37
N PHE A 96 12.21 14.30 0.82
CA PHE A 96 11.45 13.83 1.99
C PHE A 96 12.34 13.45 3.17
N LYS A 97 13.52 12.86 2.93
CA LYS A 97 14.31 12.15 3.96
C LYS A 97 14.95 13.03 5.04
N SER A 98 15.08 14.33 4.81
CA SER A 98 15.85 15.23 5.67
C SER A 98 15.00 16.02 6.67
N GLU A 99 13.72 15.73 6.79
CA GLU A 99 12.79 16.48 7.63
C GLU A 99 12.18 15.63 8.73
N PRO A 100 11.96 16.16 9.94
CA PRO A 100 11.22 15.48 11.01
C PRO A 100 9.81 15.08 10.59
N ALA A 101 9.22 15.83 9.65
CA ALA A 101 7.91 15.54 9.06
C ALA A 101 7.91 14.40 8.02
N ALA A 102 9.08 13.85 7.66
CA ALA A 102 9.20 12.77 6.66
C ALA A 102 8.24 11.58 6.86
N PRO A 103 7.94 11.11 8.09
CA PRO A 103 6.96 10.04 8.27
C PRO A 103 5.55 10.38 7.80
N PHE A 104 5.12 11.66 7.90
CA PHE A 104 3.81 12.10 7.40
C PHE A 104 3.75 12.09 5.87
N TYR A 105 4.77 12.61 5.20
CA TYR A 105 4.86 12.55 3.73
C TYR A 105 4.91 11.11 3.24
N SER A 106 5.66 10.26 3.94
CA SER A 106 5.81 8.86 3.58
C SER A 106 4.57 8.02 3.85
N ALA A 107 3.72 8.40 4.81
CA ALA A 107 2.41 7.82 4.98
C ALA A 107 1.51 8.12 3.78
N GLY A 108 1.48 9.38 3.32
CA GLY A 108 0.79 9.75 2.09
C GLY A 108 1.30 8.95 0.89
N PHE A 109 2.62 8.94 0.68
CA PHE A 109 3.23 8.13 -0.36
C PHE A 109 2.76 6.67 -0.29
N GLY A 110 2.85 6.03 0.87
CA GLY A 110 2.51 4.60 1.03
C GLY A 110 1.03 4.30 0.82
N LEU A 111 0.13 5.13 1.35
CA LEU A 111 -1.31 4.98 1.16
C LEU A 111 -1.70 5.07 -0.32
N PHE A 112 -1.16 6.04 -1.04
CA PHE A 112 -1.47 6.24 -2.46
C PHE A 112 -0.72 5.27 -3.37
N PHE A 113 0.47 4.79 -2.99
CA PHE A 113 1.18 3.71 -3.64
C PHE A 113 0.35 2.41 -3.61
N GLY A 114 -0.08 2.00 -2.42
CA GLY A 114 -0.93 0.81 -2.27
C GLY A 114 -2.29 0.98 -2.94
N GLY A 115 -2.89 2.16 -2.81
CA GLY A 115 -4.19 2.47 -3.41
C GLY A 115 -4.19 2.41 -4.94
N SER A 116 -3.19 2.98 -5.60
CA SER A 116 -3.08 2.94 -7.06
C SER A 116 -2.81 1.54 -7.59
N MET A 117 -1.94 0.78 -6.91
CA MET A 117 -1.61 -0.58 -7.28
C MET A 117 -2.83 -1.51 -7.17
N GLU A 118 -3.58 -1.45 -6.07
CA GLU A 118 -4.78 -2.28 -5.91
C GLU A 118 -5.93 -1.83 -6.83
N PHE A 119 -5.99 -0.54 -7.15
CA PHE A 119 -6.94 -0.03 -8.14
C PHE A 119 -6.73 -0.68 -9.51
N TRP A 120 -5.49 -0.70 -10.00
CA TRP A 120 -5.16 -1.34 -11.28
C TRP A 120 -5.39 -2.85 -11.27
N LYS A 121 -5.04 -3.54 -10.18
CA LYS A 121 -5.32 -4.98 -10.03
C LYS A 121 -6.81 -5.29 -10.12
N LEU A 122 -7.66 -4.48 -9.47
CA LEU A 122 -9.11 -4.67 -9.53
C LEU A 122 -9.63 -4.52 -10.96
N LEU A 123 -9.19 -3.47 -11.68
CA LEU A 123 -9.56 -3.26 -13.08
C LEU A 123 -9.17 -4.42 -13.97
N MET A 124 -7.93 -4.90 -13.85
CA MET A 124 -7.42 -6.01 -14.63
C MET A 124 -8.14 -7.33 -14.31
N THR A 125 -8.51 -7.54 -13.04
CA THR A 125 -9.25 -8.73 -12.64
C THR A 125 -10.63 -8.76 -13.27
N GLU A 126 -11.35 -7.65 -13.29
CA GLU A 126 -12.67 -7.56 -13.90
C GLU A 126 -12.61 -7.72 -15.43
N GLU A 127 -11.60 -7.14 -16.07
CA GLU A 127 -11.40 -7.29 -17.51
C GLU A 127 -11.15 -8.76 -17.91
N ARG A 128 -10.39 -9.50 -17.09
CA ARG A 128 -10.03 -10.90 -17.36
C ARG A 128 -11.10 -11.91 -16.94
N PHE A 129 -11.91 -11.58 -15.95
CA PHE A 129 -12.99 -12.42 -15.41
C PHE A 129 -14.32 -11.68 -15.42
N PRO A 130 -14.93 -11.51 -16.60
CA PRO A 130 -16.18 -10.74 -16.75
C PRO A 130 -17.37 -11.37 -15.99
N ASP A 131 -17.27 -12.62 -15.63
CA ASP A 131 -18.31 -13.39 -14.89
C ASP A 131 -18.06 -13.42 -13.37
N ILE A 132 -17.06 -12.66 -12.87
CA ILE A 132 -16.75 -12.63 -11.43
C ILE A 132 -17.96 -12.11 -10.63
N GLY A 133 -18.30 -12.81 -9.56
CA GLY A 133 -19.43 -12.45 -8.71
C GLY A 133 -19.17 -11.21 -7.86
N ALA A 134 -20.24 -10.50 -7.50
CA ALA A 134 -20.13 -9.33 -6.61
C ALA A 134 -19.48 -9.67 -5.25
N GLY A 135 -19.68 -10.89 -4.74
CA GLY A 135 -19.06 -11.37 -3.51
C GLY A 135 -17.54 -11.47 -3.62
N ASP A 136 -17.05 -11.96 -4.75
CA ASP A 136 -15.61 -12.10 -5.02
C ASP A 136 -14.96 -10.73 -5.22
N LEU A 137 -15.63 -9.82 -5.92
CA LEU A 137 -15.16 -8.43 -6.05
C LEU A 137 -15.06 -7.74 -4.69
N LEU A 138 -16.02 -7.93 -3.80
CA LEU A 138 -15.97 -7.37 -2.44
C LEU A 138 -14.83 -7.98 -1.62
N LEU A 139 -14.55 -9.25 -1.82
CA LEU A 139 -13.46 -9.95 -1.16
C LEU A 139 -12.10 -9.41 -1.64
N ILE A 140 -11.91 -9.26 -2.94
CA ILE A 140 -10.73 -8.63 -3.56
C ILE A 140 -10.57 -7.19 -3.06
N ALA A 141 -11.66 -6.42 -3.02
CA ALA A 141 -11.65 -5.05 -2.50
C ALA A 141 -11.22 -4.99 -1.02
N GLY A 142 -11.65 -5.96 -0.22
CA GLY A 142 -11.24 -6.08 1.18
C GLY A 142 -9.75 -6.37 1.35
N PHE A 143 -9.19 -7.28 0.55
CA PHE A 143 -7.74 -7.54 0.54
C PHE A 143 -6.96 -6.30 0.12
N GLY A 144 -7.40 -5.61 -0.93
CA GLY A 144 -6.75 -4.39 -1.39
C GLY A 144 -6.76 -3.28 -0.35
N LEU A 145 -7.84 -3.10 0.41
CA LEU A 145 -7.87 -2.15 1.50
C LEU A 145 -6.84 -2.50 2.59
N GLY A 146 -6.68 -3.78 2.92
CA GLY A 146 -5.62 -4.25 3.82
C GLY A 146 -4.22 -3.91 3.28
N THR A 147 -4.00 -4.04 1.97
CA THR A 147 -2.76 -3.64 1.28
C THR A 147 -2.51 -2.13 1.42
N VAL A 148 -3.52 -1.30 1.19
CA VAL A 148 -3.44 0.16 1.35
C VAL A 148 -2.99 0.53 2.76
N LEU A 149 -3.60 -0.07 3.78
CA LEU A 149 -3.23 0.14 5.18
C LEU A 149 -1.80 -0.33 5.46
N PHE A 150 -1.42 -1.50 4.95
CA PHE A 150 -0.07 -2.01 5.11
C PHE A 150 0.97 -1.05 4.53
N PHE A 151 0.80 -0.61 3.29
CA PHE A 151 1.77 0.30 2.64
C PHE A 151 1.79 1.68 3.28
N GLY A 152 0.65 2.19 3.77
CA GLY A 152 0.62 3.41 4.57
C GLY A 152 1.48 3.28 5.83
N GLY A 153 1.33 2.18 6.57
CA GLY A 153 2.15 1.85 7.73
C GLY A 153 3.62 1.64 7.38
N ALA A 154 3.90 0.90 6.30
CA ALA A 154 5.25 0.63 5.82
C ALA A 154 5.98 1.93 5.44
N GLY A 155 5.27 2.89 4.82
CA GLY A 155 5.83 4.20 4.51
C GLY A 155 6.35 4.93 5.73
N MET A 156 5.52 5.00 6.76
CA MET A 156 5.91 5.62 8.04
C MET A 156 7.10 4.90 8.68
N TRP A 157 7.10 3.57 8.72
CA TRP A 157 8.18 2.77 9.30
C TRP A 157 9.49 2.93 8.53
N ILE A 158 9.45 2.94 7.19
CA ILE A 158 10.65 3.13 6.35
C ILE A 158 11.22 4.53 6.59
N ALA A 159 10.39 5.57 6.60
CA ALA A 159 10.83 6.94 6.87
C ALA A 159 11.47 7.06 8.26
N TYR A 160 10.81 6.52 9.29
CA TYR A 160 11.38 6.45 10.63
C TYR A 160 12.74 5.73 10.64
N GLY A 161 12.83 4.60 9.94
CA GLY A 161 14.08 3.86 9.77
C GLY A 161 15.18 4.66 9.07
N ILE A 162 14.84 5.44 8.04
CA ILE A 162 15.80 6.29 7.31
C ILE A 162 16.34 7.38 8.24
N VAL A 163 15.48 8.08 8.97
CA VAL A 163 15.89 9.12 9.95
C VAL A 163 16.85 8.55 11.00
N HIS A 164 16.64 7.29 11.42
CA HIS A 164 17.48 6.62 12.43
C HIS A 164 18.64 5.79 11.84
N GLY A 165 18.94 5.91 10.55
CA GLY A 165 20.07 5.23 9.89
C GLY A 165 19.89 3.72 9.70
N ASN A 166 18.68 3.16 9.85
CA ASN A 166 18.40 1.73 9.71
C ASN A 166 17.29 1.40 8.69
N GLY A 167 17.02 2.30 7.75
CA GLY A 167 15.92 2.21 6.77
C GLY A 167 15.93 0.91 5.96
N VAL A 168 17.10 0.44 5.49
CA VAL A 168 17.23 -0.81 4.73
C VAL A 168 16.79 -2.01 5.56
N ARG A 169 17.19 -2.05 6.84
CA ARG A 169 16.79 -3.15 7.76
C ARG A 169 15.29 -3.16 8.00
N VAL A 170 14.69 -1.98 8.15
CA VAL A 170 13.25 -1.84 8.32
C VAL A 170 12.52 -2.29 7.05
N ALA A 171 12.93 -1.81 5.87
CA ALA A 171 12.36 -2.22 4.59
C ALA A 171 12.44 -3.74 4.38
N GLY A 172 13.57 -4.36 4.71
CA GLY A 172 13.74 -5.81 4.64
C GLY A 172 12.76 -6.58 5.54
N ARG A 173 12.57 -6.14 6.79
CA ARG A 173 11.59 -6.74 7.70
C ARG A 173 10.16 -6.62 7.18
N LEU A 174 9.81 -5.47 6.63
CA LEU A 174 8.50 -5.24 6.03
C LEU A 174 8.28 -6.09 4.78
N ALA A 175 9.33 -6.32 3.96
CA ALA A 175 9.25 -7.23 2.83
C ALA A 175 8.92 -8.66 3.25
N PHE A 176 9.52 -9.17 4.32
CA PHE A 176 9.18 -10.48 4.87
C PHE A 176 7.76 -10.52 5.44
N LEU A 177 7.30 -9.45 6.11
CA LEU A 177 5.92 -9.38 6.58
C LEU A 177 4.94 -9.35 5.42
N TYR A 178 5.26 -8.61 4.35
CA TYR A 178 4.42 -8.55 3.16
C TYR A 178 4.43 -9.87 2.38
N LEU A 179 5.53 -10.62 2.39
CA LEU A 179 5.58 -11.97 1.84
C LEU A 179 4.54 -12.88 2.50
N PHE A 180 4.39 -12.81 3.82
CA PHE A 180 3.34 -13.54 4.52
C PHE A 180 1.94 -13.08 4.11
N LEU A 181 1.73 -11.78 3.97
CA LEU A 181 0.47 -11.22 3.48
C LEU A 181 0.17 -11.65 2.03
N ALA A 182 1.17 -11.66 1.15
CA ALA A 182 1.03 -12.13 -0.22
C ALA A 182 0.61 -13.60 -0.27
N PHE A 183 1.15 -14.44 0.61
CA PHE A 183 0.75 -15.83 0.75
C PHE A 183 -0.72 -15.98 1.21
N LEU A 184 -1.17 -15.19 2.19
CA LEU A 184 -2.57 -15.19 2.62
C LEU A 184 -3.52 -14.77 1.49
N ASN A 185 -3.15 -13.71 0.76
CA ASN A 185 -3.93 -13.24 -0.37
C ASN A 185 -4.01 -14.29 -1.49
N ALA A 186 -2.88 -14.89 -1.84
CA ALA A 186 -2.82 -15.96 -2.82
C ALA A 186 -3.70 -17.15 -2.45
N SER A 187 -3.62 -17.60 -1.19
CA SER A 187 -4.44 -18.72 -0.71
C SER A 187 -5.94 -18.44 -0.78
N ALA A 188 -6.37 -17.18 -0.62
CA ALA A 188 -7.76 -16.80 -0.77
C ALA A 188 -8.20 -16.72 -2.23
N LEU A 189 -7.36 -16.16 -3.11
CA LEU A 189 -7.64 -16.01 -4.53
C LEU A 189 -7.66 -17.36 -5.27
N GLU A 190 -6.83 -18.32 -4.85
CA GLU A 190 -6.86 -19.69 -5.37
C GLU A 190 -8.23 -20.35 -5.17
N ASN A 191 -8.93 -20.04 -4.08
CA ASN A 191 -10.29 -20.52 -3.84
C ASN A 191 -11.32 -19.92 -4.80
N ILE A 192 -11.09 -18.69 -5.27
CA ILE A 192 -11.98 -18.02 -6.24
C ILE A 192 -11.77 -18.61 -7.64
N HIS A 193 -10.52 -18.91 -8.01
CA HIS A 193 -10.15 -19.29 -9.38
C HIS A 193 -10.45 -20.76 -9.72
N TYR A 194 -10.30 -21.69 -8.77
CA TYR A 194 -10.38 -23.13 -9.08
C TYR A 194 -11.72 -23.80 -8.79
N ASP A 195 -12.78 -23.03 -8.46
CA ASP A 195 -14.14 -23.56 -8.17
C ASP A 195 -14.14 -24.79 -7.23
N VAL A 196 -13.05 -24.95 -6.49
CA VAL A 196 -12.94 -26.00 -5.50
C VAL A 196 -13.82 -25.55 -4.34
N HIS A 197 -14.73 -26.42 -3.89
CA HIS A 197 -15.60 -26.23 -2.72
C HIS A 197 -14.85 -25.97 -1.41
N ARG A 198 -13.84 -25.09 -1.48
CA ARG A 198 -13.14 -24.61 -0.29
C ARG A 198 -14.02 -23.58 0.39
N SER A 199 -14.17 -23.77 1.66
CA SER A 199 -15.13 -23.05 2.46
C SER A 199 -14.90 -21.54 2.38
N VAL A 200 -15.95 -20.78 2.12
CA VAL A 200 -16.03 -19.31 2.30
C VAL A 200 -15.36 -18.89 3.62
N LEU A 201 -15.37 -19.75 4.62
CA LEU A 201 -14.69 -19.56 5.90
C LEU A 201 -13.17 -19.36 5.76
N VAL A 202 -12.49 -20.09 4.86
CA VAL A 202 -11.03 -19.94 4.65
C VAL A 202 -10.72 -18.58 4.06
N SER A 203 -11.47 -18.14 3.03
CA SER A 203 -11.29 -16.84 2.40
C SER A 203 -11.60 -15.70 3.37
N LEU A 204 -12.66 -15.80 4.16
CA LEU A 204 -13.00 -14.79 5.17
C LEU A 204 -11.98 -14.74 6.31
N THR A 205 -11.44 -15.89 6.73
CA THR A 205 -10.39 -15.94 7.76
C THR A 205 -9.09 -15.32 7.26
N ALA A 206 -8.70 -15.63 6.02
CA ALA A 206 -7.53 -15.03 5.38
C ALA A 206 -7.70 -13.50 5.23
N LEU A 207 -8.88 -13.04 4.78
CA LEU A 207 -9.22 -11.63 4.69
C LEU A 207 -9.12 -10.92 6.05
N ALA A 208 -9.72 -11.51 7.09
CA ALA A 208 -9.68 -10.93 8.43
C ALA A 208 -8.23 -10.82 8.96
N GLY A 209 -7.42 -11.86 8.77
CA GLY A 209 -6.01 -11.86 9.13
C GLY A 209 -5.21 -10.81 8.35
N TYR A 210 -5.42 -10.76 7.05
CA TYR A 210 -4.78 -9.78 6.18
C TYR A 210 -5.10 -8.35 6.59
N PHE A 211 -6.38 -8.04 6.76
CA PHE A 211 -6.83 -6.72 7.20
C PHE A 211 -6.32 -6.35 8.58
N ALA A 212 -6.35 -7.31 9.53
CA ALA A 212 -5.86 -7.08 10.89
C ALA A 212 -4.36 -6.73 10.90
N ILE A 213 -3.54 -7.43 10.10
CA ILE A 213 -2.10 -7.15 10.00
C ILE A 213 -1.85 -5.77 9.35
N GLY A 214 -2.56 -5.44 8.26
CA GLY A 214 -2.48 -4.13 7.62
C GLY A 214 -2.85 -3.00 8.58
N ALA A 215 -3.99 -3.12 9.26
CA ALA A 215 -4.47 -2.15 10.24
C ALA A 215 -3.53 -2.03 11.46
N ALA A 216 -3.01 -3.14 11.97
CA ALA A 216 -2.05 -3.14 13.08
C ALA A 216 -0.73 -2.47 12.68
N SER A 217 -0.22 -2.76 11.47
CA SER A 217 0.98 -2.11 10.94
C SER A 217 0.81 -0.59 10.84
N PHE A 218 -0.33 -0.16 10.28
CA PHE A 218 -0.65 1.26 10.17
C PHE A 218 -0.80 1.92 11.54
N HIS A 219 -1.55 1.31 12.45
CA HIS A 219 -1.78 1.85 13.78
C HIS A 219 -0.48 1.96 14.59
N GLN A 220 0.33 0.91 14.63
CA GLN A 220 1.61 0.94 15.33
C GLN A 220 2.58 1.99 14.76
N ALA A 221 2.60 2.16 13.44
CA ALA A 221 3.39 3.19 12.80
C ALA A 221 2.90 4.59 13.16
N SER A 222 1.57 4.81 13.17
CA SER A 222 0.97 6.11 13.51
C SER A 222 1.24 6.54 14.96
N LEU A 223 1.42 5.60 15.90
CA LEU A 223 1.81 5.89 17.27
C LEU A 223 3.25 6.41 17.42
N ARG A 224 4.06 6.27 16.37
CA ARG A 224 5.47 6.74 16.32
C ARG A 224 5.65 7.98 15.47
N LEU A 225 4.57 8.60 15.04
CA LEU A 225 4.66 9.88 14.33
C LEU A 225 5.23 10.95 15.27
N PRO A 226 6.10 11.83 14.76
CA PRO A 226 6.70 12.88 15.57
C PRO A 226 5.61 13.83 16.10
N SER A 227 5.80 14.29 17.31
CA SER A 227 4.93 15.29 17.93
C SER A 227 5.14 16.67 17.29
N ILE A 228 4.16 17.57 17.48
CA ILE A 228 4.26 18.95 16.98
C ILE A 228 5.53 19.65 17.51
N SER A 229 5.93 19.38 18.76
CA SER A 229 7.13 19.96 19.36
C SER A 229 8.42 19.46 18.72
N GLU A 230 8.46 18.22 18.24
CA GLU A 230 9.62 17.66 17.54
C GLU A 230 9.76 18.25 16.12
N ILE A 231 8.64 18.45 15.42
CA ILE A 231 8.65 19.07 14.07
C ILE A 231 9.12 20.53 14.14
N THR A 232 8.71 21.31 15.17
CA THR A 232 9.06 22.74 15.30
C THR A 232 10.45 23.01 15.86
N ARG A 233 11.06 22.07 16.56
CA ARG A 233 12.38 22.26 17.17
C ARG A 233 13.49 22.36 16.13
N ASP A 234 13.41 21.58 15.07
CA ASP A 234 14.42 21.53 14.00
C ASP A 234 14.43 22.79 13.14
N ASP A 235 13.29 23.47 12.98
CA ASP A 235 13.22 24.76 12.28
C ASP A 235 13.98 25.89 13.00
N GLY A 236 14.19 25.75 14.32
CA GLY A 236 14.92 26.69 15.15
C GLY A 236 16.45 26.54 15.09
N GLU A 237 16.93 25.29 14.98
CA GLU A 237 18.36 24.99 14.97
C GLU A 237 19.01 25.22 13.60
N SER A 238 18.26 25.05 12.49
CA SER A 238 18.77 25.27 11.15
C SER A 238 18.96 26.74 10.75
N LYS A 239 18.42 27.70 11.55
CA LYS A 239 18.56 29.16 11.30
C LYS A 239 19.72 29.80 12.05
N VAL A 240 20.46 29.06 12.88
CA VAL A 240 21.55 29.56 13.73
C VAL A 240 22.93 29.08 13.23
N SER A 241 23.00 28.28 12.20
CA SER A 241 24.22 27.83 11.54
C SER A 241 24.36 28.45 10.16
#